data_e9d0a64c18562334427dbb92d8c3d985
#
_entry.id   e9d0a64c18562334427dbb92d8c3d985
#
_cell.length_a   1.000
_cell.length_b   1.000
_cell.length_c   1.000
_cell.angle_alpha   90.00
_cell.angle_beta   90.00
_cell.angle_gamma   90.00
#
_symmetry.space_group_name_H-M   'P 1'
#
loop_
_entity.id
_entity.type
_entity.pdbx_description
1 polymer ?
#
loop_
_entity_poly.entity_id
_entity_poly.type
_entity_poly.pdbx_seq_one_letter_code
_entity_poly.pdbx_strand_id
1 'polypeptide(L)'
;MTHPTVETPPLAGENGDLIDLGDALAQRALAHQALETPLAQLGVRDVLQCAPSLTLRQALQAMQDRGTGSVLVVDGQGRPLGILTRHDLPAVILAPGFALDSPVGEVMSRPVHSLDEEHTGLDAALMMGEHGIRHVPVTRQGRLVGIVSERDLFALHRSSLQQAGVQIRQAGDLPALQRAAAAIRELTAQLHRQGVSSRQLTEMVSRLNDRLTQRLITLTAAAEGIDLHRLCWVALGSEGRHEQTLTSDQDNALVLADDVDAAEGERIRAWARRVNEALDACGYPLCPGGIMAGEPGCCLPQARWLERFTNWIEHGSPQDLLNAAIFFDFRALAGAAALLAPLARRITERIAATPRMLHQMAINALVHRPPLDWLGRVDGGSDGQLDLKLQGTALFVDAGRILSLGCGLDAVSTHERLLASGRHLGLAAREFESWALAFDHLQDLRLRAQLDPGGAGGNRLVLDRLSDLDQRILGAALRQARSLQQRIELDWAR
;
A
#
# COMPACT_ATOMS: atom_id res chain seq x y z
N MET A 1 0.35 64.99 5.65
CA MET A 1 -0.27 63.90 6.41
C MET A 1 0.00 62.61 5.63
N THR A 2 1.07 61.96 6.02
CA THR A 2 1.57 60.73 5.39
C THR A 2 1.00 59.55 6.17
N HIS A 3 0.26 58.69 5.48
CA HIS A 3 -0.22 57.41 6.03
C HIS A 3 0.97 56.42 6.16
N PRO A 4 1.12 55.71 7.26
CA PRO A 4 2.14 54.68 7.36
C PRO A 4 1.65 53.42 6.62
N THR A 5 2.47 52.97 5.68
CA THR A 5 2.40 51.64 5.05
C THR A 5 2.67 50.58 6.13
N VAL A 6 1.69 49.73 6.38
CA VAL A 6 1.86 48.51 7.21
C VAL A 6 2.60 47.48 6.34
N GLU A 7 3.86 47.28 6.61
CA GLU A 7 4.62 46.15 6.10
C GLU A 7 4.07 44.86 6.73
N THR A 8 3.46 44.03 5.92
CA THR A 8 3.14 42.62 6.28
C THR A 8 4.46 41.86 6.38
N PRO A 9 4.75 41.19 7.50
CA PRO A 9 5.95 40.34 7.59
C PRO A 9 5.83 39.16 6.61
N PRO A 10 6.93 38.69 6.01
CA PRO A 10 6.91 37.57 5.08
C PRO A 10 6.47 36.31 5.81
N LEU A 11 5.55 35.55 5.21
CA LEU A 11 5.15 34.21 5.61
C LEU A 11 6.36 33.25 5.48
N ALA A 12 7.25 33.28 6.45
CA ALA A 12 8.27 32.27 6.62
C ALA A 12 7.65 31.11 7.42
N GLY A 13 7.49 29.95 6.81
CA GLY A 13 7.07 28.76 7.54
C GLY A 13 6.61 27.55 6.73
N GLU A 14 5.95 27.77 5.59
CA GLU A 14 5.31 26.64 4.91
C GLU A 14 6.28 25.75 4.09
N ASN A 15 7.45 26.21 3.71
CA ASN A 15 8.39 25.47 2.88
C ASN A 15 9.32 24.53 3.65
N GLY A 16 9.57 24.80 4.94
CA GLY A 16 10.40 23.94 5.80
C GLY A 16 9.70 22.66 6.20
N ASP A 17 8.42 22.75 6.57
CA ASP A 17 7.65 21.62 7.09
C ASP A 17 7.40 20.52 6.05
N LEU A 18 7.36 20.83 4.75
CA LEU A 18 7.12 19.84 3.68
C LEU A 18 8.39 19.08 3.28
N ILE A 19 9.56 19.72 3.39
CA ILE A 19 10.87 19.07 3.19
C ILE A 19 11.12 18.13 4.36
N ASP A 20 10.83 18.56 5.60
CA ASP A 20 10.93 17.73 6.81
C ASP A 20 10.00 16.50 6.79
N LEU A 21 8.81 16.62 6.20
CA LEU A 21 7.88 15.47 6.10
C LEU A 21 8.45 14.36 5.18
N GLY A 22 8.97 14.74 4.02
CA GLY A 22 9.57 13.80 3.08
C GLY A 22 10.81 13.13 3.64
N ASP A 23 11.71 13.91 4.23
CA ASP A 23 12.96 13.44 4.84
C ASP A 23 12.68 12.60 6.10
N ALA A 24 11.75 13.01 6.95
CA ALA A 24 11.36 12.25 8.14
C ALA A 24 10.69 10.92 7.80
N LEU A 25 9.85 10.88 6.77
CA LEU A 25 9.22 9.64 6.27
C LEU A 25 10.24 8.73 5.59
N ALA A 26 11.18 9.29 4.82
CA ALA A 26 12.28 8.55 4.20
C ALA A 26 13.23 7.95 5.25
N GLN A 27 13.65 8.73 6.25
CA GLN A 27 14.46 8.26 7.36
C GLN A 27 13.75 7.20 8.20
N ARG A 28 12.44 7.32 8.37
CA ARG A 28 11.63 6.35 9.11
C ARG A 28 11.42 5.06 8.34
N ALA A 29 11.21 5.13 7.03
CA ALA A 29 11.16 3.96 6.15
C ALA A 29 12.49 3.19 6.15
N LEU A 30 13.63 3.87 6.34
CA LEU A 30 14.95 3.28 6.50
C LEU A 30 15.20 2.73 7.91
N ALA A 31 14.67 3.35 8.96
CA ALA A 31 14.98 3.03 10.35
C ALA A 31 14.29 1.79 10.92
N HIS A 32 13.26 1.25 10.26
CA HIS A 32 12.44 0.18 10.81
C HIS A 32 12.36 -1.08 9.95
N GLN A 33 13.28 -1.30 9.03
CA GLN A 33 13.25 -2.55 8.25
C GLN A 33 13.80 -3.74 9.05
N ALA A 34 13.29 -4.93 8.78
CA ALA A 34 13.62 -6.30 9.25
C ALA A 34 15.08 -6.68 9.37
N LEU A 35 15.85 -5.78 9.77
CA LEU A 35 17.27 -5.72 9.63
C LEU A 35 17.97 -5.84 10.99
N GLU A 36 17.22 -6.07 12.08
CA GLU A 36 17.81 -6.47 13.37
C GLU A 36 18.25 -7.95 13.40
N THR A 37 17.92 -8.70 12.31
CA THR A 37 18.38 -10.09 12.18
C THR A 37 19.85 -10.12 11.81
N PRO A 38 20.71 -10.80 12.58
CA PRO A 38 22.12 -10.97 12.24
C PRO A 38 22.33 -11.57 10.84
N LEU A 39 23.32 -11.08 10.11
CA LEU A 39 23.64 -11.55 8.75
C LEU A 39 23.88 -13.05 8.71
N ALA A 40 24.44 -13.63 9.77
CA ALA A 40 24.59 -15.08 9.93
C ALA A 40 23.28 -15.87 9.79
N GLN A 41 22.13 -15.28 10.14
CA GLN A 41 20.81 -15.91 10.08
C GLN A 41 20.07 -15.63 8.77
N LEU A 42 20.54 -14.67 7.98
CA LEU A 42 19.91 -14.28 6.73
C LEU A 42 20.15 -15.22 5.54
N GLY A 43 20.73 -16.42 5.80
CA GLY A 43 20.98 -17.41 4.77
C GLY A 43 21.98 -16.88 3.73
N VAL A 44 23.15 -16.47 4.21
CA VAL A 44 24.27 -15.96 3.38
C VAL A 44 24.57 -16.95 2.26
N ARG A 45 24.47 -16.51 1.01
CA ARG A 45 24.67 -17.41 -0.14
C ARG A 45 26.15 -17.78 -0.31
N ASP A 46 26.38 -19.01 -0.77
CA ASP A 46 27.71 -19.43 -1.25
C ASP A 46 28.15 -18.48 -2.37
N VAL A 47 29.33 -17.90 -2.23
CA VAL A 47 29.86 -16.84 -3.09
C VAL A 47 30.93 -17.37 -4.01
N LEU A 48 30.82 -17.05 -5.29
CA LEU A 48 31.90 -17.25 -6.23
C LEU A 48 33.11 -16.40 -5.82
N GLN A 49 34.23 -17.05 -5.53
CA GLN A 49 35.50 -16.42 -5.13
C GLN A 49 36.58 -16.70 -6.15
N CYS A 50 37.47 -15.74 -6.33
CA CYS A 50 38.67 -15.93 -7.18
C CYS A 50 39.88 -15.17 -6.65
N ALA A 51 41.06 -15.57 -7.08
CA ALA A 51 42.30 -14.84 -6.85
C ALA A 51 42.38 -13.59 -7.75
N PRO A 52 43.06 -12.52 -7.34
CA PRO A 52 43.21 -11.30 -8.14
C PRO A 52 43.97 -11.52 -9.49
N SER A 53 44.74 -12.59 -9.61
CA SER A 53 45.46 -12.96 -10.82
C SER A 53 44.64 -13.71 -11.85
N LEU A 54 43.40 -14.14 -11.51
CA LEU A 54 42.48 -14.80 -12.44
C LEU A 54 42.15 -13.83 -13.58
N THR A 55 42.08 -14.31 -14.84
CA THR A 55 41.72 -13.42 -15.94
C THR A 55 40.25 -13.04 -15.90
N LEU A 56 39.90 -11.85 -16.41
CA LEU A 56 38.50 -11.40 -16.50
C LEU A 56 37.65 -12.41 -17.29
N ARG A 57 38.15 -12.97 -18.36
CA ARG A 57 37.51 -14.03 -19.16
C ARG A 57 37.09 -15.22 -18.26
N GLN A 58 38.06 -15.73 -17.48
CA GLN A 58 37.81 -16.86 -16.57
C GLN A 58 36.81 -16.50 -15.46
N ALA A 59 36.90 -15.30 -14.91
CA ALA A 59 35.97 -14.81 -13.92
C ALA A 59 34.52 -14.72 -14.47
N LEU A 60 34.35 -14.17 -15.68
CA LEU A 60 33.06 -14.08 -16.35
C LEU A 60 32.49 -15.45 -16.72
N GLN A 61 33.34 -16.39 -17.20
CA GLN A 61 32.92 -17.75 -17.47
C GLN A 61 32.43 -18.44 -16.19
N ALA A 62 33.16 -18.33 -15.10
CA ALA A 62 32.77 -18.89 -13.81
C ALA A 62 31.45 -18.28 -13.29
N MET A 63 31.22 -16.97 -13.48
CA MET A 63 29.92 -16.30 -13.15
C MET A 63 28.79 -16.88 -14.02
N GLN A 64 29.04 -17.14 -15.30
CA GLN A 64 28.05 -17.71 -16.21
C GLN A 64 27.72 -19.15 -15.83
N ASP A 65 28.74 -19.99 -15.60
CA ASP A 65 28.56 -21.41 -15.24
C ASP A 65 27.81 -21.61 -13.94
N ARG A 66 28.03 -20.73 -12.94
CA ARG A 66 27.32 -20.76 -11.68
C ARG A 66 26.00 -19.95 -11.67
N GLY A 67 25.69 -19.26 -12.76
CA GLY A 67 24.47 -18.43 -12.83
C GLY A 67 24.47 -17.24 -11.85
N THR A 68 25.65 -16.75 -11.41
CA THR A 68 25.78 -15.66 -10.44
C THR A 68 25.96 -14.31 -11.13
N GLY A 69 25.54 -13.22 -10.44
CA GLY A 69 25.71 -11.84 -10.93
C GLY A 69 26.99 -11.16 -10.46
N SER A 70 27.79 -11.83 -9.60
CA SER A 70 28.98 -11.24 -8.97
C SER A 70 30.03 -12.29 -8.67
N VAL A 71 31.30 -11.86 -8.59
CA VAL A 71 32.45 -12.64 -8.11
C VAL A 71 33.24 -11.78 -7.13
N LEU A 72 33.62 -12.36 -5.99
CA LEU A 72 34.47 -11.71 -4.99
C LEU A 72 35.90 -12.08 -5.18
N VAL A 73 36.76 -11.07 -5.26
CA VAL A 73 38.20 -11.23 -5.34
C VAL A 73 38.78 -11.27 -3.94
N VAL A 74 39.46 -12.34 -3.58
CA VAL A 74 40.03 -12.58 -2.26
C VAL A 74 41.54 -12.78 -2.29
N ASP A 75 42.18 -12.46 -1.14
CA ASP A 75 43.59 -12.79 -0.94
C ASP A 75 43.83 -14.26 -0.62
N GLY A 76 45.11 -14.66 -0.48
CA GLY A 76 45.48 -16.04 -0.09
C GLY A 76 44.99 -16.47 1.31
N GLN A 77 44.44 -15.56 2.12
CA GLN A 77 43.84 -15.83 3.43
C GLN A 77 42.30 -15.79 3.42
N GLY A 78 41.70 -15.60 2.23
CA GLY A 78 40.24 -15.52 2.06
C GLY A 78 39.64 -14.17 2.48
N ARG A 79 40.42 -13.11 2.57
CA ARG A 79 39.92 -11.76 2.86
C ARG A 79 39.48 -11.07 1.57
N PRO A 80 38.31 -10.41 1.55
CA PRO A 80 37.81 -9.73 0.35
C PRO A 80 38.71 -8.51 0.00
N LEU A 81 39.15 -8.45 -1.25
CA LEU A 81 39.97 -7.36 -1.81
C LEU A 81 39.15 -6.46 -2.73
N GLY A 82 38.13 -7.02 -3.40
CA GLY A 82 37.28 -6.33 -4.34
C GLY A 82 36.13 -7.19 -4.82
N ILE A 83 35.24 -6.60 -5.59
CA ILE A 83 34.08 -7.26 -6.20
C ILE A 83 34.00 -6.89 -7.68
N LEU A 84 33.59 -7.84 -8.52
CA LEU A 84 33.15 -7.58 -9.87
C LEU A 84 31.73 -8.05 -10.06
N THR A 85 30.87 -7.16 -10.54
CA THR A 85 29.43 -7.45 -10.78
C THR A 85 29.09 -7.26 -12.26
N ARG A 86 27.95 -7.81 -12.70
CA ARG A 86 27.44 -7.56 -14.07
C ARG A 86 27.22 -6.06 -14.33
N HIS A 87 26.98 -5.27 -13.30
CA HIS A 87 26.76 -3.83 -13.42
C HIS A 87 28.07 -3.07 -13.77
N ASP A 88 29.20 -3.60 -13.35
CA ASP A 88 30.50 -2.98 -13.59
C ASP A 88 31.01 -3.21 -15.05
N LEU A 89 30.48 -4.25 -15.73
CA LEU A 89 30.95 -4.66 -17.06
C LEU A 89 30.90 -3.54 -18.11
N PRO A 90 29.87 -2.71 -18.25
CA PRO A 90 29.88 -1.63 -19.23
C PRO A 90 31.04 -0.65 -19.01
N ALA A 91 31.33 -0.29 -17.77
CA ALA A 91 32.45 0.60 -17.45
C ALA A 91 33.80 -0.07 -17.73
N VAL A 92 33.94 -1.36 -17.39
CA VAL A 92 35.15 -2.15 -17.66
C VAL A 92 35.41 -2.30 -19.16
N ILE A 93 34.38 -2.59 -19.96
CA ILE A 93 34.49 -2.78 -21.42
C ILE A 93 34.84 -1.46 -22.13
N LEU A 94 34.36 -0.34 -21.64
CA LEU A 94 34.60 0.99 -22.20
C LEU A 94 35.92 1.62 -21.74
N ALA A 95 36.61 0.99 -20.77
CA ALA A 95 37.85 1.52 -20.24
C ALA A 95 39.00 1.44 -21.32
N PRO A 96 39.88 2.46 -21.42
CA PRO A 96 41.02 2.41 -22.30
C PRO A 96 41.93 1.25 -21.93
N GLY A 97 42.32 0.45 -22.95
CA GLY A 97 43.19 -0.72 -22.77
C GLY A 97 42.49 -1.98 -22.29
N PHE A 98 41.14 -2.03 -22.38
CA PHE A 98 40.36 -3.23 -22.07
C PHE A 98 40.87 -4.48 -22.75
N ALA A 99 41.12 -5.54 -21.99
CA ALA A 99 41.43 -6.89 -22.50
C ALA A 99 40.77 -7.95 -21.59
N LEU A 100 40.14 -8.94 -22.21
CA LEU A 100 39.53 -10.06 -21.50
C LEU A 100 40.55 -10.92 -20.74
N ASP A 101 41.80 -10.86 -21.12
CA ASP A 101 42.88 -11.61 -20.49
C ASP A 101 43.61 -10.82 -19.38
N SER A 102 43.17 -9.58 -19.10
CA SER A 102 43.66 -8.81 -17.96
C SER A 102 43.26 -9.49 -16.62
N PRO A 103 44.11 -9.40 -15.59
CA PRO A 103 43.76 -9.88 -14.25
C PRO A 103 42.52 -9.19 -13.69
N VAL A 104 41.63 -9.95 -13.07
CA VAL A 104 40.37 -9.39 -12.46
C VAL A 104 40.66 -8.35 -11.37
N GLY A 105 41.82 -8.48 -10.71
CA GLY A 105 42.28 -7.52 -9.68
C GLY A 105 42.55 -6.10 -10.22
N GLU A 106 42.70 -5.92 -11.53
CA GLU A 106 42.91 -4.61 -12.18
C GLU A 106 41.58 -3.90 -12.48
N VAL A 107 40.48 -4.70 -12.67
CA VAL A 107 39.17 -4.21 -13.12
C VAL A 107 38.08 -4.32 -12.08
N MET A 108 38.36 -4.97 -10.95
CA MET A 108 37.41 -5.09 -9.85
C MET A 108 37.10 -3.73 -9.20
N SER A 109 35.88 -3.55 -8.67
CA SER A 109 35.51 -2.39 -7.82
C SER A 109 36.17 -2.53 -6.46
N ARG A 110 36.86 -1.45 -6.02
CA ARG A 110 37.54 -1.33 -4.73
C ARG A 110 37.55 0.13 -4.23
N PRO A 111 37.57 0.39 -2.88
CA PRO A 111 37.60 -0.61 -1.82
C PRO A 111 36.28 -1.40 -1.77
N VAL A 112 36.34 -2.66 -1.31
CA VAL A 112 35.16 -3.46 -1.05
C VAL A 112 34.65 -3.16 0.37
N HIS A 113 33.39 -2.78 0.50
CA HIS A 113 32.71 -2.58 1.76
C HIS A 113 32.11 -3.90 2.24
N SER A 114 32.56 -4.41 3.38
CA SER A 114 32.12 -5.69 3.96
C SER A 114 31.68 -5.52 5.40
N LEU A 115 30.77 -6.38 5.87
CA LEU A 115 30.31 -6.45 7.25
C LEU A 115 30.66 -7.80 7.87
N ASP A 116 30.84 -7.82 9.18
CA ASP A 116 30.94 -9.07 9.92
C ASP A 116 29.56 -9.72 10.04
N GLU A 117 29.50 -11.05 10.15
CA GLU A 117 28.25 -11.81 10.22
C GLU A 117 27.39 -11.50 11.45
N GLU A 118 27.97 -10.87 12.48
CA GLU A 118 27.24 -10.39 13.66
C GLU A 118 26.47 -9.11 13.41
N HIS A 119 26.83 -8.35 12.38
CA HIS A 119 26.06 -7.18 11.95
C HIS A 119 24.69 -7.59 11.45
N THR A 120 23.78 -6.62 11.42
CA THR A 120 22.38 -6.86 11.04
C THR A 120 22.15 -6.60 9.56
N GLY A 121 21.02 -7.07 9.05
CA GLY A 121 20.57 -6.69 7.71
C GLY A 121 20.40 -5.16 7.57
N LEU A 122 20.07 -4.41 8.66
CA LEU A 122 20.01 -2.94 8.66
C LEU A 122 21.38 -2.34 8.34
N ASP A 123 22.42 -2.83 8.99
CA ASP A 123 23.77 -2.36 8.71
C ASP A 123 24.14 -2.57 7.25
N ALA A 124 23.71 -3.72 6.66
CA ALA A 124 23.90 -4.00 5.24
C ALA A 124 23.11 -3.05 4.35
N ALA A 125 21.84 -2.75 4.68
CA ALA A 125 21.03 -1.81 3.91
C ALA A 125 21.56 -0.38 3.97
N LEU A 126 21.99 0.07 5.16
CA LEU A 126 22.61 1.40 5.34
C LEU A 126 23.89 1.51 4.53
N MET A 127 24.77 0.52 4.60
CA MET A 127 26.00 0.46 3.81
C MET A 127 25.72 0.47 2.29
N MET A 128 24.68 -0.27 1.85
CA MET A 128 24.26 -0.25 0.45
C MET A 128 23.80 1.15 0.02
N GLY A 129 23.00 1.84 0.85
CA GLY A 129 22.52 3.19 0.59
C GLY A 129 23.64 4.24 0.62
N GLU A 130 24.50 4.21 1.63
CA GLU A 130 25.59 5.17 1.81
C GLU A 130 26.62 5.11 0.65
N HIS A 131 26.94 3.91 0.20
CA HIS A 131 27.96 3.70 -0.85
C HIS A 131 27.38 3.47 -2.24
N GLY A 132 26.04 3.48 -2.41
CA GLY A 132 25.38 3.22 -3.70
C GLY A 132 25.63 1.81 -4.24
N ILE A 133 25.87 0.82 -3.37
CA ILE A 133 26.19 -0.56 -3.72
C ILE A 133 24.97 -1.47 -3.47
N ARG A 134 24.88 -2.56 -4.23
CA ARG A 134 23.76 -3.52 -4.11
C ARG A 134 24.18 -4.88 -3.53
N HIS A 135 25.44 -5.01 -3.12
CA HIS A 135 26.03 -6.24 -2.64
C HIS A 135 27.00 -5.92 -1.51
N VAL A 136 26.84 -6.57 -0.37
CA VAL A 136 27.73 -6.44 0.78
C VAL A 136 28.30 -7.81 1.10
N PRO A 137 29.61 -8.03 0.94
CA PRO A 137 30.29 -9.22 1.40
C PRO A 137 30.18 -9.36 2.91
N VAL A 138 29.93 -10.59 3.36
CA VAL A 138 29.85 -10.94 4.80
C VAL A 138 31.10 -11.69 5.19
N THR A 139 31.70 -11.28 6.29
CA THR A 139 32.95 -11.87 6.80
C THR A 139 32.72 -12.48 8.19
N ARG A 140 33.56 -13.46 8.53
CA ARG A 140 33.74 -13.97 9.88
C ARG A 140 35.23 -13.89 10.20
N GLN A 141 35.60 -13.09 11.20
CA GLN A 141 36.97 -12.79 11.56
C GLN A 141 37.80 -12.31 10.34
N GLY A 142 37.22 -11.44 9.50
CA GLY A 142 37.83 -10.89 8.31
C GLY A 142 37.91 -11.83 7.09
N ARG A 143 37.47 -13.10 7.20
CA ARG A 143 37.38 -14.05 6.08
C ARG A 143 36.00 -14.04 5.48
N LEU A 144 35.93 -14.04 4.16
CA LEU A 144 34.68 -14.06 3.42
C LEU A 144 33.91 -15.37 3.71
N VAL A 145 32.66 -15.24 4.20
CA VAL A 145 31.74 -16.36 4.43
C VAL A 145 30.52 -16.31 3.52
N GLY A 146 30.27 -15.14 2.87
CA GLY A 146 29.16 -15.04 1.95
C GLY A 146 28.93 -13.61 1.43
N ILE A 147 27.78 -13.39 0.83
CA ILE A 147 27.35 -12.11 0.29
C ILE A 147 25.85 -11.91 0.56
N VAL A 148 25.48 -10.71 0.94
CA VAL A 148 24.08 -10.25 1.01
C VAL A 148 23.87 -9.22 -0.08
N SER A 149 22.82 -9.37 -0.85
CA SER A 149 22.38 -8.41 -1.86
C SER A 149 21.08 -7.73 -1.44
N GLU A 150 20.80 -6.57 -2.02
CA GLU A 150 19.50 -5.90 -1.89
C GLU A 150 18.33 -6.87 -2.16
N ARG A 151 18.50 -7.76 -3.15
CA ARG A 151 17.52 -8.81 -3.49
C ARG A 151 17.33 -9.84 -2.36
N ASP A 152 18.37 -10.14 -1.59
CA ASP A 152 18.31 -11.11 -0.50
C ASP A 152 17.61 -10.51 0.72
N LEU A 153 17.80 -9.23 1.00
CA LEU A 153 17.05 -8.48 2.01
C LEU A 153 15.55 -8.46 1.68
N PHE A 154 15.19 -8.36 0.41
CA PHE A 154 13.79 -8.49 -0.05
C PHE A 154 13.28 -9.94 -0.12
N ALA A 155 14.15 -10.95 -0.27
CA ALA A 155 13.74 -12.34 -0.45
C ALA A 155 13.19 -12.99 0.82
N LEU A 156 13.57 -12.50 2.00
CA LEU A 156 13.02 -12.93 3.29
C LEU A 156 11.50 -12.71 3.37
N HIS A 157 11.02 -11.64 2.74
CA HIS A 157 9.60 -11.31 2.67
C HIS A 157 8.85 -12.17 1.64
N ARG A 158 9.54 -12.62 0.57
CA ARG A 158 8.93 -13.44 -0.48
C ARG A 158 8.50 -14.83 -0.01
N SER A 159 9.28 -15.49 0.83
CA SER A 159 8.97 -16.86 1.27
C SER A 159 7.68 -16.88 2.11
N SER A 160 7.52 -15.95 3.04
CA SER A 160 6.34 -15.84 3.90
C SER A 160 5.07 -15.47 3.12
N LEU A 161 5.18 -14.57 2.13
CA LEU A 161 4.07 -14.21 1.23
C LEU A 161 3.66 -15.37 0.31
N GLN A 162 4.65 -16.10 -0.23
CA GLN A 162 4.38 -17.29 -1.04
C GLN A 162 3.70 -18.37 -0.22
N GLN A 163 4.16 -18.58 1.02
CA GLN A 163 3.59 -19.59 1.93
C GLN A 163 2.13 -19.24 2.29
N ALA A 164 1.83 -17.98 2.65
CA ALA A 164 0.45 -17.55 2.88
C ALA A 164 -0.43 -17.78 1.64
N GLY A 165 0.06 -17.41 0.45
CA GLY A 165 -0.66 -17.67 -0.80
C GLY A 165 -0.87 -19.15 -1.11
N VAL A 166 0.07 -20.04 -0.76
CA VAL A 166 -0.07 -21.50 -0.89
C VAL A 166 -1.12 -22.03 0.08
N GLN A 167 -1.07 -21.61 1.34
CA GLN A 167 -2.05 -22.00 2.37
C GLN A 167 -3.48 -21.67 1.95
N ILE A 168 -3.70 -20.46 1.42
CA ILE A 168 -5.02 -20.04 0.91
C ILE A 168 -5.46 -20.93 -0.25
N ARG A 169 -4.59 -21.16 -1.24
CA ARG A 169 -4.95 -22.00 -2.41
C ARG A 169 -5.26 -23.45 -2.05
N GLN A 170 -4.56 -24.00 -1.06
CA GLN A 170 -4.72 -25.40 -0.61
C GLN A 170 -5.83 -25.56 0.42
N ALA A 171 -6.39 -24.47 0.96
CA ALA A 171 -7.47 -24.54 1.93
C ALA A 171 -8.68 -25.28 1.31
N GLY A 172 -9.10 -26.37 1.93
CA GLY A 172 -10.24 -27.19 1.50
C GLY A 172 -11.52 -26.92 2.28
N ASP A 173 -11.42 -26.19 3.40
CA ASP A 173 -12.53 -25.95 4.32
C ASP A 173 -12.39 -24.60 5.04
N LEU A 174 -13.43 -24.20 5.78
CA LEU A 174 -13.45 -22.96 6.56
C LEU A 174 -12.36 -22.90 7.65
N PRO A 175 -12.11 -23.97 8.45
CA PRO A 175 -11.02 -23.95 9.43
C PRO A 175 -9.63 -23.68 8.82
N ALA A 176 -9.36 -24.19 7.60
CA ALA A 176 -8.11 -23.90 6.91
C ALA A 176 -8.01 -22.44 6.48
N LEU A 177 -9.11 -21.82 6.02
CA LEU A 177 -9.17 -20.39 5.71
C LEU A 177 -9.04 -19.50 6.95
N GLN A 178 -9.61 -19.90 8.08
CA GLN A 178 -9.40 -19.20 9.36
C GLN A 178 -7.93 -19.17 9.78
N ARG A 179 -7.22 -20.31 9.65
CA ARG A 179 -5.77 -20.36 9.91
C ARG A 179 -4.98 -19.47 8.94
N ALA A 180 -5.35 -19.46 7.66
CA ALA A 180 -4.72 -18.61 6.67
C ALA A 180 -4.96 -17.11 6.98
N ALA A 181 -6.17 -16.72 7.39
CA ALA A 181 -6.48 -15.36 7.83
C ALA A 181 -5.67 -14.92 9.06
N ALA A 182 -5.51 -15.83 10.04
CA ALA A 182 -4.66 -15.57 11.21
C ALA A 182 -3.18 -15.38 10.80
N ALA A 183 -2.68 -16.21 9.87
CA ALA A 183 -1.31 -16.09 9.34
C ALA A 183 -1.09 -14.77 8.57
N ILE A 184 -2.09 -14.26 7.83
CA ILE A 184 -2.02 -12.94 7.17
C ILE A 184 -1.84 -11.83 8.22
N ARG A 185 -2.62 -11.85 9.31
CA ARG A 185 -2.51 -10.84 10.38
C ARG A 185 -1.15 -10.88 11.08
N GLU A 186 -0.66 -12.07 11.40
CA GLU A 186 0.64 -12.25 12.02
C GLU A 186 1.78 -11.77 11.10
N LEU A 187 1.74 -12.16 9.83
CA LEU A 187 2.69 -11.70 8.81
C LEU A 187 2.67 -10.17 8.67
N THR A 188 1.49 -9.56 8.67
CA THR A 188 1.35 -8.10 8.59
C THR A 188 1.98 -7.42 9.80
N ALA A 189 1.72 -7.93 11.01
CA ALA A 189 2.32 -7.42 12.23
C ALA A 189 3.85 -7.57 12.24
N GLN A 190 4.36 -8.69 11.75
CA GLN A 190 5.79 -8.92 11.60
C GLN A 190 6.42 -7.93 10.62
N LEU A 191 5.88 -7.83 9.40
CA LEU A 191 6.40 -6.94 8.36
C LEU A 191 6.31 -5.46 8.76
N HIS A 192 5.27 -5.07 9.51
CA HIS A 192 5.17 -3.72 10.05
C HIS A 192 6.26 -3.42 11.06
N ARG A 193 6.52 -4.33 12.03
CA ARG A 193 7.66 -4.19 12.98
C ARG A 193 9.01 -4.11 12.26
N GLN A 194 9.08 -4.69 11.08
CA GLN A 194 10.24 -4.67 10.20
C GLN A 194 10.29 -3.43 9.30
N GLY A 195 9.33 -2.49 9.43
CA GLY A 195 9.31 -1.19 8.77
C GLY A 195 8.92 -1.20 7.30
N VAL A 196 8.29 -2.27 6.84
CA VAL A 196 7.64 -2.27 5.53
C VAL A 196 6.58 -1.16 5.54
N SER A 197 6.58 -0.32 4.51
CA SER A 197 5.67 0.84 4.45
C SER A 197 4.21 0.41 4.51
N SER A 198 3.37 1.22 5.16
CA SER A 198 1.93 0.97 5.29
C SER A 198 1.24 0.76 3.94
N ARG A 199 1.63 1.49 2.91
CA ARG A 199 1.12 1.34 1.55
C ARG A 199 1.39 -0.07 1.00
N GLN A 200 2.61 -0.58 1.14
CA GLN A 200 2.96 -1.94 0.70
C GLN A 200 2.21 -2.99 1.54
N LEU A 201 2.06 -2.75 2.84
CA LEU A 201 1.33 -3.66 3.73
C LEU A 201 -0.17 -3.70 3.42
N THR A 202 -0.83 -2.57 3.24
CA THR A 202 -2.26 -2.53 2.91
C THR A 202 -2.54 -3.14 1.54
N GLU A 203 -1.69 -2.90 0.54
CA GLU A 203 -1.80 -3.56 -0.77
C GLU A 203 -1.60 -5.07 -0.66
N MET A 204 -0.61 -5.52 0.09
CA MET A 204 -0.34 -6.95 0.34
C MET A 204 -1.52 -7.62 1.08
N VAL A 205 -1.98 -7.02 2.18
CA VAL A 205 -3.12 -7.50 2.95
C VAL A 205 -4.34 -7.61 2.06
N SER A 206 -4.67 -6.55 1.31
CA SER A 206 -5.81 -6.56 0.40
C SER A 206 -5.73 -7.68 -0.64
N ARG A 207 -4.55 -7.88 -1.25
CA ARG A 207 -4.35 -8.97 -2.24
C ARG A 207 -4.47 -10.37 -1.63
N LEU A 208 -4.01 -10.57 -0.39
CA LEU A 208 -4.15 -11.87 0.30
C LEU A 208 -5.59 -12.10 0.74
N ASN A 209 -6.26 -11.06 1.24
CA ASN A 209 -7.68 -11.11 1.59
C ASN A 209 -8.55 -11.39 0.36
N ASP A 210 -8.26 -10.77 -0.79
CA ASP A 210 -8.93 -11.06 -2.05
C ASP A 210 -8.85 -12.55 -2.41
N ARG A 211 -7.65 -13.13 -2.32
CA ARG A 211 -7.45 -14.56 -2.60
C ARG A 211 -8.19 -15.45 -1.62
N LEU A 212 -8.23 -15.06 -0.35
CA LEU A 212 -8.96 -15.78 0.68
C LEU A 212 -10.47 -15.74 0.39
N THR A 213 -11.01 -14.56 0.13
CA THR A 213 -12.42 -14.36 -0.23
C THR A 213 -12.80 -15.13 -1.52
N GLN A 214 -11.97 -15.04 -2.57
CA GLN A 214 -12.14 -15.80 -3.80
C GLN A 214 -12.15 -17.32 -3.55
N ARG A 215 -11.25 -17.81 -2.68
CA ARG A 215 -11.19 -19.23 -2.34
C ARG A 215 -12.45 -19.67 -1.58
N LEU A 216 -12.90 -18.88 -0.61
CA LEU A 216 -14.13 -19.14 0.13
C LEU A 216 -15.35 -19.18 -0.79
N ILE A 217 -15.51 -18.17 -1.66
CA ILE A 217 -16.56 -18.10 -2.67
C ILE A 217 -16.54 -19.36 -3.55
N THR A 218 -15.37 -19.76 -4.05
CA THR A 218 -15.25 -20.95 -4.91
C THR A 218 -15.67 -22.24 -4.19
N LEU A 219 -15.23 -22.42 -2.94
CA LEU A 219 -15.56 -23.61 -2.16
C LEU A 219 -17.04 -23.69 -1.85
N THR A 220 -17.63 -22.61 -1.39
CA THR A 220 -19.05 -22.57 -1.00
C THR A 220 -19.97 -22.63 -2.21
N ALA A 221 -19.62 -21.96 -3.33
CA ALA A 221 -20.37 -22.03 -4.57
C ALA A 221 -20.40 -23.46 -5.13
N ALA A 222 -19.26 -24.16 -5.13
CA ALA A 222 -19.19 -25.55 -5.57
C ALA A 222 -20.04 -26.49 -4.69
N ALA A 223 -20.02 -26.28 -3.36
CA ALA A 223 -20.80 -27.10 -2.44
C ALA A 223 -22.32 -26.89 -2.57
N GLU A 224 -22.75 -25.69 -2.96
CA GLU A 224 -24.18 -25.33 -3.05
C GLU A 224 -24.72 -25.25 -4.49
N GLY A 225 -23.90 -25.56 -5.48
CA GLY A 225 -24.29 -25.54 -6.89
C GLY A 225 -24.63 -24.13 -7.39
N ILE A 226 -23.90 -23.11 -6.93
CA ILE A 226 -24.03 -21.71 -7.38
C ILE A 226 -23.18 -21.50 -8.63
N ASP A 227 -23.82 -21.04 -9.71
CA ASP A 227 -23.11 -20.71 -10.96
C ASP A 227 -22.49 -19.33 -10.91
N LEU A 228 -21.17 -19.28 -10.72
CA LEU A 228 -20.41 -18.03 -10.67
C LEU A 228 -20.36 -17.27 -12.00
N HIS A 229 -20.77 -17.87 -13.13
CA HIS A 229 -20.87 -17.17 -14.42
C HIS A 229 -22.10 -16.24 -14.50
N ARG A 230 -23.05 -16.41 -13.61
CA ARG A 230 -24.28 -15.61 -13.58
C ARG A 230 -24.29 -14.50 -12.54
N LEU A 231 -23.16 -14.30 -11.87
CA LEU A 231 -23.00 -13.27 -10.83
C LEU A 231 -21.60 -12.70 -10.83
N CYS A 232 -21.44 -11.48 -10.29
CA CYS A 232 -20.15 -10.89 -9.96
C CYS A 232 -20.16 -10.47 -8.49
N TRP A 233 -19.25 -11.03 -7.70
CA TRP A 233 -18.96 -10.54 -6.36
C TRP A 233 -18.11 -9.29 -6.46
N VAL A 234 -18.56 -8.21 -5.85
CA VAL A 234 -17.98 -6.87 -5.95
C VAL A 234 -17.43 -6.46 -4.60
N ALA A 235 -16.15 -6.12 -4.55
CA ALA A 235 -15.51 -5.47 -3.41
C ALA A 235 -15.80 -3.97 -3.45
N LEU A 236 -16.13 -3.38 -2.29
CA LEU A 236 -16.49 -1.98 -2.13
C LEU A 236 -15.58 -1.31 -1.10
N GLY A 237 -15.68 0.00 -0.96
CA GLY A 237 -15.00 0.76 0.10
C GLY A 237 -13.49 0.51 0.17
N SER A 238 -12.96 0.24 1.36
CA SER A 238 -11.53 -0.02 1.55
C SER A 238 -11.06 -1.30 0.85
N GLU A 239 -11.92 -2.31 0.75
CA GLU A 239 -11.66 -3.52 -0.01
C GLU A 239 -11.58 -3.21 -1.51
N GLY A 240 -12.54 -2.44 -2.03
CA GLY A 240 -12.55 -1.95 -3.42
C GLY A 240 -11.28 -1.16 -3.77
N ARG A 241 -10.78 -0.35 -2.86
CA ARG A 241 -9.59 0.50 -3.07
C ARG A 241 -8.25 -0.18 -2.80
N HIS A 242 -8.20 -1.46 -2.40
CA HIS A 242 -7.00 -2.17 -1.93
C HIS A 242 -6.32 -1.49 -0.73
N GLU A 243 -7.11 -0.93 0.17
CA GLU A 243 -6.65 -0.17 1.35
C GLU A 243 -7.10 -0.82 2.67
N GLN A 244 -7.36 -2.14 2.65
CA GLN A 244 -7.73 -2.86 3.86
C GLN A 244 -6.60 -2.83 4.89
N THR A 245 -6.98 -2.67 6.15
CA THR A 245 -6.12 -2.81 7.32
C THR A 245 -6.55 -4.03 8.13
N LEU A 246 -5.93 -4.26 9.29
CA LEU A 246 -6.20 -5.44 10.12
C LEU A 246 -7.62 -5.49 10.70
N THR A 247 -8.27 -4.34 10.84
CA THR A 247 -9.61 -4.19 11.42
C THR A 247 -10.64 -3.67 10.41
N SER A 248 -10.38 -3.89 9.10
CA SER A 248 -11.36 -3.53 8.08
C SER A 248 -12.56 -4.45 8.14
N ASP A 249 -13.74 -3.86 8.17
CA ASP A 249 -15.02 -4.53 8.01
C ASP A 249 -15.25 -4.96 6.55
N GLN A 250 -16.23 -5.82 6.34
CA GLN A 250 -16.64 -6.26 5.02
C GLN A 250 -17.47 -5.17 4.34
N ASP A 251 -17.10 -4.83 3.10
CA ASP A 251 -17.91 -3.98 2.23
C ASP A 251 -18.00 -4.66 0.86
N ASN A 252 -19.12 -5.31 0.55
CA ASN A 252 -19.28 -6.06 -0.70
C ASN A 252 -20.71 -6.09 -1.22
N ALA A 253 -20.86 -6.46 -2.49
CA ALA A 253 -22.15 -6.57 -3.16
C ALA A 253 -22.14 -7.68 -4.21
N LEU A 254 -23.30 -8.04 -4.72
CA LEU A 254 -23.49 -8.92 -5.86
C LEU A 254 -24.19 -8.20 -7.02
N VAL A 255 -23.61 -8.30 -8.19
CA VAL A 255 -24.29 -7.98 -9.45
C VAL A 255 -24.70 -9.30 -10.09
N LEU A 256 -25.99 -9.51 -10.25
CA LEU A 256 -26.55 -10.69 -10.89
C LEU A 256 -26.78 -10.44 -12.38
N ALA A 257 -26.70 -11.48 -13.19
CA ALA A 257 -27.18 -11.43 -14.57
C ALA A 257 -28.69 -11.14 -14.62
N ASP A 258 -29.15 -10.39 -15.62
CA ASP A 258 -30.55 -9.93 -15.69
C ASP A 258 -31.55 -11.07 -15.95
N ASP A 259 -31.08 -12.24 -16.40
CA ASP A 259 -31.86 -13.46 -16.61
C ASP A 259 -31.97 -14.37 -15.37
N VAL A 260 -31.41 -13.95 -14.22
CA VAL A 260 -31.60 -14.62 -12.92
C VAL A 260 -33.01 -14.35 -12.42
N ASP A 261 -33.80 -15.41 -12.27
CA ASP A 261 -35.14 -15.26 -11.72
C ASP A 261 -35.15 -14.98 -10.21
N ALA A 262 -36.33 -14.62 -9.68
CA ALA A 262 -36.49 -14.24 -8.29
C ALA A 262 -36.12 -15.36 -7.30
N ALA A 263 -36.44 -16.62 -7.62
CA ALA A 263 -36.18 -17.78 -6.77
C ALA A 263 -34.66 -18.09 -6.72
N GLU A 264 -34.00 -18.05 -7.88
CA GLU A 264 -32.56 -18.19 -7.98
C GLU A 264 -31.83 -17.03 -7.29
N GLY A 265 -32.28 -15.79 -7.48
CA GLY A 265 -31.73 -14.60 -6.82
C GLY A 265 -31.80 -14.71 -5.31
N GLU A 266 -32.90 -15.21 -4.75
CA GLU A 266 -33.04 -15.45 -3.31
C GLU A 266 -32.10 -16.54 -2.81
N ARG A 267 -31.91 -17.63 -3.57
CA ARG A 267 -30.95 -18.69 -3.26
C ARG A 267 -29.52 -18.16 -3.27
N ILE A 268 -29.16 -17.37 -4.28
CA ILE A 268 -27.82 -16.71 -4.36
C ILE A 268 -27.61 -15.78 -3.17
N ARG A 269 -28.60 -14.97 -2.81
CA ARG A 269 -28.50 -14.06 -1.66
C ARG A 269 -28.34 -14.81 -0.34
N ALA A 270 -29.07 -15.90 -0.13
CA ALA A 270 -28.94 -16.74 1.05
C ALA A 270 -27.53 -17.39 1.14
N TRP A 271 -26.98 -17.83 0.02
CA TRP A 271 -25.60 -18.28 -0.09
C TRP A 271 -24.60 -17.15 0.25
N ALA A 272 -24.78 -15.97 -0.32
CA ALA A 272 -23.91 -14.82 -0.08
C ALA A 272 -23.87 -14.43 1.41
N ARG A 273 -25.00 -14.52 2.14
CA ARG A 273 -25.05 -14.32 3.59
C ARG A 273 -24.15 -15.30 4.32
N ARG A 274 -24.18 -16.60 3.95
CA ARG A 274 -23.28 -17.60 4.55
C ARG A 274 -21.80 -17.32 4.22
N VAL A 275 -21.50 -16.79 3.04
CA VAL A 275 -20.13 -16.33 2.72
C VAL A 275 -19.72 -15.16 3.63
N ASN A 276 -20.62 -14.17 3.86
CA ASN A 276 -20.33 -13.08 4.78
C ASN A 276 -20.10 -13.57 6.23
N GLU A 277 -20.93 -14.51 6.72
CA GLU A 277 -20.77 -15.15 8.03
C GLU A 277 -19.44 -15.91 8.14
N ALA A 278 -19.05 -16.61 7.07
CA ALA A 278 -17.77 -17.33 7.03
C ALA A 278 -16.56 -16.39 6.98
N LEU A 279 -16.67 -15.24 6.31
CA LEU A 279 -15.65 -14.18 6.34
C LEU A 279 -15.53 -13.59 7.74
N ASP A 280 -16.65 -13.36 8.44
CA ASP A 280 -16.66 -12.90 9.84
C ASP A 280 -15.91 -13.90 10.73
N ALA A 281 -16.18 -15.19 10.56
CA ALA A 281 -15.46 -16.26 11.27
C ALA A 281 -13.96 -16.31 10.92
N CYS A 282 -13.53 -15.80 9.76
CA CYS A 282 -12.13 -15.60 9.39
C CYS A 282 -11.53 -14.31 10.01
N GLY A 283 -12.34 -13.50 10.70
CA GLY A 283 -11.92 -12.26 11.35
C GLY A 283 -12.02 -11.01 10.47
N TYR A 284 -12.92 -11.04 9.50
CA TYR A 284 -13.37 -9.87 8.73
C TYR A 284 -14.77 -9.48 9.20
N PRO A 285 -14.92 -8.54 10.15
CA PRO A 285 -16.19 -8.24 10.79
C PRO A 285 -17.28 -7.87 9.79
N LEU A 286 -18.51 -8.24 10.11
CA LEU A 286 -19.68 -7.80 9.36
C LEU A 286 -19.78 -6.27 9.35
N CYS A 287 -20.18 -5.69 8.22
CA CYS A 287 -20.37 -4.25 8.10
C CYS A 287 -21.56 -3.78 8.94
N PRO A 288 -21.36 -2.89 9.95
CA PRO A 288 -22.47 -2.34 10.74
C PRO A 288 -23.51 -1.58 9.91
N GLY A 289 -23.11 -1.07 8.75
CA GLY A 289 -23.98 -0.37 7.79
C GLY A 289 -24.78 -1.30 6.87
N GLY A 290 -24.61 -2.64 6.98
CA GLY A 290 -25.31 -3.59 6.14
C GLY A 290 -24.91 -3.57 4.67
N ILE A 291 -23.69 -3.11 4.36
CA ILE A 291 -23.18 -3.09 2.98
C ILE A 291 -22.51 -4.44 2.67
N MET A 292 -23.32 -5.47 2.49
CA MET A 292 -22.85 -6.84 2.28
C MET A 292 -23.70 -7.58 1.25
N ALA A 293 -23.05 -8.47 0.50
CA ALA A 293 -23.64 -9.24 -0.59
C ALA A 293 -24.88 -10.07 -0.19
N GLY A 294 -24.95 -10.48 1.10
CA GLY A 294 -26.12 -11.18 1.67
C GLY A 294 -27.34 -10.28 1.92
N GLU A 295 -27.18 -8.95 1.83
CA GLU A 295 -28.29 -8.01 2.09
C GLU A 295 -29.10 -7.73 0.82
N PRO A 296 -30.46 -7.56 0.96
CA PRO A 296 -31.32 -7.33 -0.20
C PRO A 296 -30.94 -6.10 -1.03
N GLY A 297 -30.40 -5.07 -0.37
CA GLY A 297 -29.94 -3.86 -1.01
C GLY A 297 -28.61 -3.99 -1.76
N CYS A 298 -27.88 -5.08 -1.53
CA CYS A 298 -26.55 -5.29 -2.12
C CYS A 298 -26.47 -6.50 -3.04
N CYS A 299 -27.59 -7.20 -3.28
CA CYS A 299 -27.71 -8.36 -4.18
C CYS A 299 -28.79 -8.08 -5.23
N LEU A 300 -28.40 -7.53 -6.36
CA LEU A 300 -29.35 -7.05 -7.37
C LEU A 300 -28.93 -7.45 -8.79
N PRO A 301 -29.91 -7.62 -9.74
CA PRO A 301 -29.62 -7.70 -11.16
C PRO A 301 -28.89 -6.46 -11.68
N GLN A 302 -28.10 -6.64 -12.76
CA GLN A 302 -27.32 -5.59 -13.39
C GLN A 302 -28.17 -4.37 -13.77
N ALA A 303 -29.34 -4.58 -14.37
CA ALA A 303 -30.27 -3.51 -14.75
C ALA A 303 -30.72 -2.68 -13.52
N ARG A 304 -30.97 -3.33 -12.38
CA ARG A 304 -31.37 -2.64 -11.14
C ARG A 304 -30.21 -1.84 -10.53
N TRP A 305 -28.98 -2.31 -10.66
CA TRP A 305 -27.79 -1.53 -10.27
C TRP A 305 -27.61 -0.30 -11.16
N LEU A 306 -27.77 -0.44 -12.50
CA LEU A 306 -27.72 0.67 -13.44
C LEU A 306 -28.78 1.74 -13.12
N GLU A 307 -30.01 1.34 -12.83
CA GLU A 307 -31.09 2.25 -12.42
C GLU A 307 -30.73 2.96 -11.11
N ARG A 308 -30.24 2.23 -10.11
CA ARG A 308 -29.85 2.78 -8.81
C ARG A 308 -28.73 3.81 -8.92
N PHE A 309 -27.63 3.51 -9.62
CA PHE A 309 -26.55 4.46 -9.85
C PHE A 309 -27.03 5.69 -10.63
N THR A 310 -27.87 5.49 -11.67
CA THR A 310 -28.46 6.61 -12.41
C THR A 310 -29.27 7.52 -11.48
N ASN A 311 -30.10 6.94 -10.61
CA ASN A 311 -30.91 7.68 -9.68
C ASN A 311 -30.05 8.44 -8.63
N TRP A 312 -29.03 7.81 -8.07
CA TRP A 312 -28.11 8.49 -7.15
C TRP A 312 -27.41 9.67 -7.81
N ILE A 313 -26.92 9.51 -9.03
CA ILE A 313 -26.19 10.56 -9.76
C ILE A 313 -27.11 11.72 -10.14
N GLU A 314 -28.30 11.42 -10.70
CA GLU A 314 -29.19 12.47 -11.25
C GLU A 314 -30.12 13.09 -10.20
N HIS A 315 -30.58 12.32 -9.22
CA HIS A 315 -31.65 12.71 -8.31
C HIS A 315 -31.32 12.54 -6.83
N GLY A 316 -30.19 11.89 -6.47
CA GLY A 316 -29.85 11.60 -5.10
C GLY A 316 -29.84 12.86 -4.21
N SER A 317 -30.44 12.74 -3.04
CA SER A 317 -30.33 13.76 -1.97
C SER A 317 -28.89 13.77 -1.39
N PRO A 318 -28.52 14.81 -0.63
CA PRO A 318 -27.23 14.82 0.09
C PRO A 318 -27.00 13.56 0.92
N GLN A 319 -28.02 13.08 1.60
CA GLN A 319 -27.96 11.87 2.42
C GLN A 319 -27.82 10.60 1.57
N ASP A 320 -28.50 10.52 0.42
CA ASP A 320 -28.36 9.40 -0.49
C ASP A 320 -26.93 9.31 -1.03
N LEU A 321 -26.33 10.46 -1.42
CA LEU A 321 -24.96 10.49 -1.92
C LEU A 321 -23.92 10.21 -0.85
N LEU A 322 -24.16 10.61 0.40
CA LEU A 322 -23.32 10.24 1.53
C LEU A 322 -23.33 8.71 1.73
N ASN A 323 -24.51 8.11 1.77
CA ASN A 323 -24.68 6.67 1.94
C ASN A 323 -24.16 5.88 0.73
N ALA A 324 -24.30 6.45 -0.48
CA ALA A 324 -23.87 5.83 -1.73
C ALA A 324 -22.36 5.96 -2.00
N ALA A 325 -21.64 6.82 -1.27
CA ALA A 325 -20.24 7.12 -1.55
C ALA A 325 -19.35 5.87 -1.62
N ILE A 326 -19.60 4.88 -0.77
CA ILE A 326 -18.87 3.62 -0.72
C ILE A 326 -19.02 2.78 -2.00
N PHE A 327 -20.18 2.89 -2.68
CA PHE A 327 -20.46 2.13 -3.90
C PHE A 327 -19.74 2.67 -5.14
N PHE A 328 -19.14 3.86 -5.08
CA PHE A 328 -18.30 4.40 -6.14
C PHE A 328 -16.84 3.90 -6.07
N ASP A 329 -16.50 3.16 -5.02
CA ASP A 329 -15.20 2.49 -4.85
C ASP A 329 -15.37 0.99 -5.08
N PHE A 330 -15.70 0.58 -6.30
CA PHE A 330 -16.03 -0.81 -6.60
C PHE A 330 -15.03 -1.46 -7.56
N ARG A 331 -14.84 -2.77 -7.40
CA ARG A 331 -14.13 -3.64 -8.35
C ARG A 331 -14.66 -5.08 -8.31
N ALA A 332 -14.50 -5.80 -9.43
CA ALA A 332 -14.80 -7.21 -9.47
C ALA A 332 -13.81 -8.01 -8.62
N LEU A 333 -14.31 -8.91 -7.77
CA LEU A 333 -13.49 -9.79 -6.96
C LEU A 333 -13.58 -11.25 -7.42
N ALA A 334 -14.78 -11.74 -7.70
CA ALA A 334 -15.02 -13.11 -8.15
C ALA A 334 -16.22 -13.20 -9.08
N GLY A 335 -16.29 -14.25 -9.89
CA GLY A 335 -17.38 -14.48 -10.85
C GLY A 335 -17.20 -13.73 -12.17
N ALA A 336 -18.31 -13.37 -12.81
CA ALA A 336 -18.35 -12.76 -14.14
C ALA A 336 -18.06 -11.25 -14.10
N ALA A 337 -16.79 -10.85 -14.12
CA ALA A 337 -16.37 -9.45 -14.10
C ALA A 337 -16.99 -8.59 -15.22
N ALA A 338 -17.35 -9.20 -16.35
CA ALA A 338 -18.01 -8.53 -17.48
C ALA A 338 -19.33 -7.85 -17.08
N LEU A 339 -20.01 -8.33 -16.02
CA LEU A 339 -21.23 -7.70 -15.50
C LEU A 339 -21.00 -6.29 -14.93
N LEU A 340 -19.75 -5.93 -14.56
CA LEU A 340 -19.45 -4.59 -14.06
C LEU A 340 -19.14 -3.54 -15.15
N ALA A 341 -18.73 -3.97 -16.33
CA ALA A 341 -18.32 -3.03 -17.38
C ALA A 341 -19.42 -2.02 -17.78
N PRO A 342 -20.72 -2.43 -17.92
CA PRO A 342 -21.79 -1.47 -18.19
C PRO A 342 -22.02 -0.48 -17.05
N LEU A 343 -21.83 -0.91 -15.78
CA LEU A 343 -21.95 -0.03 -14.61
C LEU A 343 -20.87 1.04 -14.62
N ALA A 344 -19.61 0.64 -14.77
CA ALA A 344 -18.47 1.56 -14.78
C ALA A 344 -18.64 2.64 -15.87
N ARG A 345 -18.96 2.23 -17.11
CA ARG A 345 -19.21 3.13 -18.23
C ARG A 345 -20.37 4.10 -17.94
N ARG A 346 -21.50 3.58 -17.44
CA ARG A 346 -22.68 4.40 -17.13
C ARG A 346 -22.37 5.43 -16.05
N ILE A 347 -21.64 5.05 -15.01
CA ILE A 347 -21.23 5.96 -13.93
C ILE A 347 -20.39 7.10 -14.49
N THR A 348 -19.33 6.81 -15.25
CA THR A 348 -18.45 7.82 -15.85
C THR A 348 -19.23 8.77 -16.76
N GLU A 349 -20.08 8.24 -17.67
CA GLU A 349 -20.89 9.05 -18.58
C GLU A 349 -21.85 9.99 -17.82
N ARG A 350 -22.52 9.47 -16.79
CA ARG A 350 -23.54 10.24 -16.04
C ARG A 350 -22.92 11.27 -15.12
N ILE A 351 -21.79 10.97 -14.47
CA ILE A 351 -21.09 11.95 -13.64
C ILE A 351 -20.62 13.12 -14.49
N ALA A 352 -20.05 12.88 -15.68
CA ALA A 352 -19.61 13.93 -16.59
C ALA A 352 -20.79 14.85 -17.02
N ALA A 353 -22.01 14.29 -17.11
CA ALA A 353 -23.22 15.03 -17.47
C ALA A 353 -23.92 15.71 -16.28
N THR A 354 -23.50 15.44 -15.03
CA THR A 354 -24.24 15.85 -13.82
C THR A 354 -23.33 16.55 -12.81
N PRO A 355 -22.90 17.81 -13.04
CA PRO A 355 -22.01 18.54 -12.11
C PRO A 355 -22.56 18.66 -10.68
N ARG A 356 -23.90 18.68 -10.52
CA ARG A 356 -24.59 18.72 -9.24
C ARG A 356 -24.13 17.60 -8.30
N MET A 357 -23.88 16.41 -8.83
CA MET A 357 -23.44 15.27 -8.00
C MET A 357 -22.09 15.56 -7.32
N LEU A 358 -21.09 15.99 -8.10
CA LEU A 358 -19.76 16.32 -7.56
C LEU A 358 -19.83 17.47 -6.55
N HIS A 359 -20.63 18.50 -6.85
CA HIS A 359 -20.89 19.60 -5.91
C HIS A 359 -21.46 19.09 -4.58
N GLN A 360 -22.45 18.19 -4.62
CA GLN A 360 -23.04 17.64 -3.42
C GLN A 360 -22.09 16.72 -2.64
N MET A 361 -21.30 15.91 -3.36
CA MET A 361 -20.23 15.09 -2.74
C MET A 361 -19.18 15.98 -2.06
N ALA A 362 -18.81 17.09 -2.70
CA ALA A 362 -17.87 18.05 -2.12
C ALA A 362 -18.42 18.67 -0.82
N ILE A 363 -19.68 19.11 -0.82
CA ILE A 363 -20.34 19.63 0.41
C ILE A 363 -20.29 18.56 1.52
N ASN A 364 -20.64 17.32 1.22
CA ASN A 364 -20.62 16.22 2.20
C ASN A 364 -19.20 15.98 2.75
N ALA A 365 -18.18 15.97 1.87
CA ALA A 365 -16.78 15.76 2.28
C ALA A 365 -16.23 16.91 3.16
N LEU A 366 -16.78 18.11 3.02
CA LEU A 366 -16.39 19.30 3.80
C LEU A 366 -17.07 19.40 5.17
N VAL A 367 -18.03 18.53 5.49
CA VAL A 367 -18.67 18.47 6.82
C VAL A 367 -17.64 18.10 7.88
N HIS A 368 -16.78 17.12 7.58
CA HIS A 368 -15.72 16.72 8.48
C HIS A 368 -14.46 17.53 8.22
N ARG A 369 -13.96 18.20 9.25
CA ARG A 369 -12.74 19.02 9.16
C ARG A 369 -11.58 18.31 9.82
N PRO A 370 -10.33 18.52 9.34
CA PRO A 370 -9.16 18.04 10.05
C PRO A 370 -9.12 18.54 11.48
N PRO A 371 -8.79 17.71 12.47
CA PRO A 371 -8.77 18.09 13.89
C PRO A 371 -7.54 18.97 14.19
N LEU A 372 -7.61 20.21 13.79
CA LEU A 372 -6.58 21.23 13.97
C LEU A 372 -7.18 22.46 14.66
N ASP A 373 -6.51 22.96 15.70
CA ASP A 373 -6.85 24.22 16.33
C ASP A 373 -6.64 25.43 15.41
N TRP A 374 -6.90 26.63 15.92
CA TRP A 374 -6.72 27.88 15.18
C TRP A 374 -5.27 28.22 14.88
N LEU A 375 -4.31 27.63 15.62
CA LEU A 375 -2.86 27.72 15.37
C LEU A 375 -2.34 26.61 14.45
N GLY A 376 -3.22 25.72 13.98
CA GLY A 376 -2.84 24.58 13.12
C GLY A 376 -2.16 23.43 13.89
N ARG A 377 -2.32 23.38 15.23
CA ARG A 377 -1.86 22.26 16.07
C ARG A 377 -2.93 21.18 16.11
N VAL A 378 -2.48 19.93 16.30
CA VAL A 378 -3.42 18.79 16.41
C VAL A 378 -4.29 18.95 17.67
N ASP A 379 -5.60 18.86 17.47
CA ASP A 379 -6.60 18.90 18.53
C ASP A 379 -7.17 17.49 18.76
N GLY A 380 -6.79 16.88 19.87
CA GLY A 380 -7.27 15.56 20.30
C GLY A 380 -8.59 15.58 21.05
N GLY A 381 -9.28 16.72 21.10
CA GLY A 381 -10.49 16.88 21.90
C GLY A 381 -10.23 16.72 23.39
N SER A 382 -11.29 16.42 24.15
CA SER A 382 -11.24 16.32 25.61
C SER A 382 -10.55 15.05 26.13
N ASP A 383 -10.44 14.02 25.32
CA ASP A 383 -9.88 12.70 25.69
C ASP A 383 -8.47 12.45 25.14
N GLY A 384 -7.90 13.43 24.42
CA GLY A 384 -6.55 13.33 23.83
C GLY A 384 -6.42 12.24 22.77
N GLN A 385 -7.53 11.82 22.14
CA GLN A 385 -7.57 10.75 21.17
C GLN A 385 -8.07 11.25 19.81
N LEU A 386 -7.58 10.60 18.74
CA LEU A 386 -8.04 10.82 17.38
C LEU A 386 -8.55 9.51 16.76
N ASP A 387 -9.71 9.57 16.10
CA ASP A 387 -10.13 8.51 15.18
C ASP A 387 -9.47 8.73 13.82
N LEU A 388 -8.39 8.00 13.58
CA LEU A 388 -7.62 8.12 12.33
C LEU A 388 -8.40 7.69 11.08
N LYS A 389 -9.44 6.84 11.21
CA LYS A 389 -10.32 6.49 10.08
C LYS A 389 -11.18 7.69 9.71
N LEU A 390 -11.89 8.27 10.64
CA LEU A 390 -12.86 9.34 10.38
C LEU A 390 -12.22 10.73 10.27
N GLN A 391 -11.30 11.05 11.18
CA GLN A 391 -10.70 12.39 11.29
C GLN A 391 -9.37 12.52 10.52
N GLY A 392 -8.88 11.43 9.93
CA GLY A 392 -7.62 11.38 9.18
C GLY A 392 -7.84 10.90 7.75
N THR A 393 -7.81 9.57 7.54
CA THR A 393 -7.78 8.97 6.20
C THR A 393 -9.05 9.22 5.38
N ALA A 394 -10.24 9.30 6.00
CA ALA A 394 -11.50 9.56 5.28
C ALA A 394 -11.47 10.89 4.52
N LEU A 395 -10.79 11.90 5.05
CA LEU A 395 -10.68 13.22 4.39
C LEU A 395 -9.99 13.11 3.02
N PHE A 396 -8.96 12.27 2.92
CA PHE A 396 -8.25 12.01 1.67
C PHE A 396 -9.02 11.08 0.74
N VAL A 397 -9.70 10.07 1.31
CA VAL A 397 -10.53 9.11 0.56
C VAL A 397 -11.64 9.85 -0.18
N ASP A 398 -12.38 10.70 0.52
CA ASP A 398 -13.50 11.44 -0.08
C ASP A 398 -13.01 12.44 -1.12
N ALA A 399 -11.96 13.20 -0.81
CA ALA A 399 -11.38 14.14 -1.76
C ALA A 399 -10.78 13.42 -2.99
N GLY A 400 -10.01 12.36 -2.81
CA GLY A 400 -9.45 11.56 -3.90
C GLY A 400 -10.53 10.95 -4.80
N ARG A 401 -11.66 10.52 -4.22
CA ARG A 401 -12.84 10.04 -4.97
C ARG A 401 -13.44 11.16 -5.82
N ILE A 402 -13.69 12.33 -5.25
CA ILE A 402 -14.27 13.48 -5.96
C ILE A 402 -13.36 13.91 -7.09
N LEU A 403 -12.05 14.07 -6.84
CA LEU A 403 -11.05 14.41 -7.84
C LEU A 403 -11.03 13.40 -8.99
N SER A 404 -10.94 12.11 -8.69
CA SER A 404 -10.87 11.05 -9.70
C SER A 404 -12.14 10.97 -10.55
N LEU A 405 -13.31 11.03 -9.92
CA LEU A 405 -14.60 11.04 -10.61
C LEU A 405 -14.77 12.30 -11.47
N GLY A 406 -14.37 13.48 -10.96
CA GLY A 406 -14.43 14.74 -11.69
C GLY A 406 -13.48 14.79 -12.90
N CYS A 407 -12.35 14.08 -12.83
CA CYS A 407 -11.40 13.94 -13.93
C CYS A 407 -11.74 12.76 -14.88
N GLY A 408 -12.74 11.94 -14.58
CA GLY A 408 -13.08 10.76 -15.38
C GLY A 408 -11.99 9.68 -15.37
N LEU A 409 -11.28 9.52 -14.25
CA LEU A 409 -10.16 8.59 -14.10
C LEU A 409 -10.59 7.25 -13.48
N ASP A 410 -9.99 6.16 -13.96
CA ASP A 410 -10.28 4.79 -13.50
C ASP A 410 -9.44 4.35 -12.28
N ALA A 411 -8.62 5.25 -11.72
CA ALA A 411 -7.83 4.96 -10.53
C ALA A 411 -8.73 4.58 -9.35
N VAL A 412 -8.37 3.52 -8.61
CA VAL A 412 -9.19 2.96 -7.54
C VAL A 412 -8.63 3.33 -6.17
N SER A 413 -7.31 3.15 -5.93
CA SER A 413 -6.71 3.48 -4.65
C SER A 413 -6.63 4.99 -4.42
N THR A 414 -6.78 5.43 -3.17
CA THR A 414 -6.72 6.85 -2.81
C THR A 414 -5.39 7.49 -3.20
N HIS A 415 -4.29 6.80 -2.93
CA HIS A 415 -2.95 7.25 -3.32
C HIS A 415 -2.85 7.52 -4.84
N GLU A 416 -3.27 6.56 -5.67
CA GLU A 416 -3.24 6.71 -7.13
C GLU A 416 -4.21 7.77 -7.63
N ARG A 417 -5.41 7.88 -7.05
CA ARG A 417 -6.38 8.92 -7.36
C ARG A 417 -5.80 10.32 -7.15
N LEU A 418 -5.13 10.56 -6.02
CA LEU A 418 -4.50 11.85 -5.72
C LEU A 418 -3.40 12.17 -6.73
N LEU A 419 -2.51 11.21 -7.04
CA LEU A 419 -1.44 11.41 -8.01
C LEU A 419 -1.95 11.60 -9.45
N ALA A 420 -2.89 10.76 -9.89
CA ALA A 420 -3.42 10.81 -11.25
C ALA A 420 -4.25 12.08 -11.49
N SER A 421 -5.10 12.44 -10.52
CA SER A 421 -5.91 13.66 -10.61
C SER A 421 -5.05 14.92 -10.58
N GLY A 422 -4.02 14.95 -9.72
CA GLY A 422 -3.09 16.09 -9.66
C GLY A 422 -2.37 16.32 -11.00
N ARG A 423 -1.90 15.24 -11.64
CA ARG A 423 -1.30 15.32 -12.99
C ARG A 423 -2.32 15.76 -14.05
N HIS A 424 -3.52 15.20 -14.02
CA HIS A 424 -4.60 15.54 -14.98
C HIS A 424 -4.99 17.02 -14.89
N LEU A 425 -5.07 17.57 -13.69
CA LEU A 425 -5.40 18.97 -13.42
C LEU A 425 -4.22 19.93 -13.63
N GLY A 426 -3.02 19.42 -13.97
CA GLY A 426 -1.82 20.25 -14.18
C GLY A 426 -1.31 20.93 -12.91
N LEU A 427 -1.57 20.35 -11.72
CA LEU A 427 -1.10 20.88 -10.45
C LEU A 427 0.42 20.72 -10.31
N ALA A 428 1.04 21.51 -9.44
CA ALA A 428 2.46 21.31 -9.10
C ALA A 428 2.68 19.94 -8.47
N ALA A 429 3.70 19.19 -8.93
CA ALA A 429 4.00 17.84 -8.43
C ALA A 429 4.09 17.81 -6.91
N ARG A 430 4.75 18.79 -6.31
CA ARG A 430 4.88 18.93 -4.86
C ARG A 430 3.54 18.95 -4.12
N GLU A 431 2.49 19.52 -4.71
CA GLU A 431 1.17 19.64 -4.07
C GLU A 431 0.51 18.26 -3.94
N PHE A 432 0.28 17.57 -5.07
CA PHE A 432 -0.43 16.29 -5.05
C PHE A 432 0.41 15.12 -4.49
N GLU A 433 1.74 15.17 -4.61
CA GLU A 433 2.64 14.20 -3.96
C GLU A 433 2.59 14.36 -2.44
N SER A 434 2.52 15.60 -1.91
CA SER A 434 2.35 15.84 -0.48
C SER A 434 1.03 15.30 0.05
N TRP A 435 -0.07 15.39 -0.71
CA TRP A 435 -1.34 14.77 -0.33
C TRP A 435 -1.23 13.25 -0.24
N ALA A 436 -0.61 12.61 -1.24
CA ALA A 436 -0.43 11.16 -1.26
C ALA A 436 0.45 10.69 -0.10
N LEU A 437 1.57 11.37 0.18
CA LEU A 437 2.46 11.07 1.30
C LEU A 437 1.77 11.26 2.67
N ALA A 438 0.96 12.32 2.81
CA ALA A 438 0.20 12.56 4.04
C ALA A 438 -0.83 11.46 4.29
N PHE A 439 -1.53 11.00 3.25
CA PHE A 439 -2.44 9.86 3.32
C PHE A 439 -1.71 8.58 3.76
N ASP A 440 -0.58 8.26 3.12
CA ASP A 440 0.23 7.07 3.45
C ASP A 440 0.70 7.10 4.90
N HIS A 441 1.09 8.28 5.41
CA HIS A 441 1.50 8.44 6.81
C HIS A 441 0.34 8.22 7.79
N LEU A 442 -0.86 8.74 7.49
CA LEU A 442 -2.05 8.49 8.33
C LEU A 442 -2.45 7.02 8.32
N GLN A 443 -2.29 6.32 7.20
CA GLN A 443 -2.48 4.86 7.13
C GLN A 443 -1.45 4.12 7.98
N ASP A 444 -0.18 4.57 8.03
CA ASP A 444 0.85 4.00 8.89
C ASP A 444 0.51 4.16 10.38
N LEU A 445 0.13 5.35 10.81
CA LEU A 445 -0.30 5.61 12.19
C LEU A 445 -1.53 4.77 12.57
N ARG A 446 -2.48 4.61 11.63
CA ARG A 446 -3.66 3.78 11.82
C ARG A 446 -3.29 2.31 12.00
N LEU A 447 -2.38 1.78 11.17
CA LEU A 447 -1.92 0.40 11.27
C LEU A 447 -1.16 0.16 12.58
N ARG A 448 -0.34 1.13 13.03
CA ARG A 448 0.33 1.08 14.34
C ARG A 448 -0.66 1.04 15.50
N ALA A 449 -1.69 1.89 15.47
CA ALA A 449 -2.72 1.90 16.49
C ALA A 449 -3.47 0.55 16.59
N GLN A 450 -3.67 -0.12 15.45
CA GLN A 450 -4.29 -1.46 15.39
C GLN A 450 -3.37 -2.58 15.91
N LEU A 451 -2.05 -2.40 15.79
CA LEU A 451 -1.03 -3.36 16.22
C LEU A 451 -0.55 -3.14 17.65
N ASP A 452 -0.90 -2.03 18.29
CA ASP A 452 -0.50 -1.71 19.67
C ASP A 452 -1.36 -2.50 20.69
N PRO A 453 -0.81 -3.50 21.40
CA PRO A 453 -1.57 -4.30 22.37
C PRO A 453 -2.05 -3.49 23.58
N GLY A 454 -1.43 -2.37 23.87
CA GLY A 454 -1.77 -1.47 24.97
C GLY A 454 -2.51 -0.21 24.55
N GLY A 455 -2.85 -0.09 23.26
CA GLY A 455 -3.54 1.07 22.70
C GLY A 455 -5.03 1.12 22.99
N ALA A 456 -5.71 2.17 22.53
CA ALA A 456 -7.15 2.31 22.63
C ALA A 456 -7.91 1.32 21.74
N GLY A 457 -7.19 0.58 20.87
CA GLY A 457 -7.74 -0.39 19.93
C GLY A 457 -8.37 0.24 18.68
N GLY A 458 -8.50 -0.56 17.61
CA GLY A 458 -9.12 -0.15 16.36
C GLY A 458 -8.40 1.00 15.66
N ASN A 459 -9.12 2.09 15.37
CA ASN A 459 -8.60 3.25 14.63
C ASN A 459 -8.23 4.44 15.54
N ARG A 460 -8.24 4.26 16.87
CA ARG A 460 -8.02 5.35 17.84
C ARG A 460 -6.54 5.49 18.16
N LEU A 461 -6.02 6.70 17.99
CA LEU A 461 -4.67 7.10 18.32
C LEU A 461 -4.66 7.96 19.56
N VAL A 462 -3.87 7.57 20.58
CA VAL A 462 -3.65 8.35 21.79
C VAL A 462 -2.46 9.29 21.55
N LEU A 463 -2.70 10.60 21.55
CA LEU A 463 -1.70 11.61 21.18
C LEU A 463 -0.49 11.63 22.12
N ASP A 464 -0.70 11.45 23.42
CA ASP A 464 0.35 11.48 24.44
C ASP A 464 1.36 10.31 24.30
N ARG A 465 1.01 9.28 23.53
CA ARG A 465 1.92 8.15 23.25
C ARG A 465 2.81 8.36 22.02
N LEU A 466 2.54 9.41 21.26
CA LEU A 466 3.35 9.76 20.10
C LEU A 466 4.64 10.47 20.53
N SER A 467 5.74 10.17 19.86
CA SER A 467 6.94 10.99 19.96
C SER A 467 6.68 12.41 19.44
N ASP A 468 7.48 13.39 19.89
CA ASP A 468 7.38 14.77 19.39
C ASP A 468 7.48 14.83 17.85
N LEU A 469 8.30 13.97 17.26
CA LEU A 469 8.45 13.87 15.82
C LEU A 469 7.15 13.37 15.16
N ASP A 470 6.55 12.31 15.73
CA ASP A 470 5.28 11.77 15.21
C ASP A 470 4.13 12.78 15.28
N GLN A 471 4.08 13.55 16.37
CA GLN A 471 3.07 14.61 16.52
C GLN A 471 3.24 15.73 15.47
N ARG A 472 4.50 16.11 15.16
CA ARG A 472 4.79 17.10 14.11
C ARG A 472 4.39 16.59 12.73
N ILE A 473 4.72 15.33 12.40
CA ILE A 473 4.37 14.71 11.11
C ILE A 473 2.85 14.56 10.99
N LEU A 474 2.15 14.12 12.05
CA LEU A 474 0.69 14.06 12.10
C LEU A 474 0.08 15.44 11.83
N GLY A 475 0.58 16.49 12.51
CA GLY A 475 0.13 17.86 12.29
C GLY A 475 0.35 18.32 10.84
N ALA A 476 1.51 17.99 10.24
CA ALA A 476 1.79 18.28 8.84
C ALA A 476 0.81 17.54 7.90
N ALA A 477 0.56 16.25 8.14
CA ALA A 477 -0.39 15.45 7.35
C ALA A 477 -1.83 16.01 7.42
N LEU A 478 -2.28 16.42 8.60
CA LEU A 478 -3.60 17.03 8.78
C LEU A 478 -3.71 18.43 8.11
N ARG A 479 -2.61 19.20 8.06
CA ARG A 479 -2.56 20.45 7.27
C ARG A 479 -2.68 20.16 5.77
N GLN A 480 -2.10 19.05 5.26
CA GLN A 480 -2.32 18.62 3.88
C GLN A 480 -3.77 18.24 3.62
N ALA A 481 -4.45 17.58 4.58
CA ALA A 481 -5.89 17.32 4.47
C ALA A 481 -6.69 18.62 4.36
N ARG A 482 -6.35 19.65 5.16
CA ARG A 482 -6.97 20.99 5.09
C ARG A 482 -6.75 21.64 3.74
N SER A 483 -5.52 21.60 3.20
CA SER A 483 -5.18 22.12 1.88
C SER A 483 -5.97 21.43 0.76
N LEU A 484 -6.06 20.09 0.82
CA LEU A 484 -6.82 19.29 -0.13
C LEU A 484 -8.32 19.63 -0.06
N GLN A 485 -8.91 19.80 1.13
CA GLN A 485 -10.30 20.22 1.29
C GLN A 485 -10.55 21.63 0.75
N GLN A 486 -9.62 22.58 0.94
CA GLN A 486 -9.71 23.91 0.33
C GLN A 486 -9.73 23.83 -1.19
N ARG A 487 -8.97 22.92 -1.77
CA ARG A 487 -8.99 22.68 -3.22
C ARG A 487 -10.35 22.13 -3.66
N ILE A 488 -10.90 21.13 -2.97
CA ILE A 488 -12.24 20.60 -3.24
C ILE A 488 -13.32 21.70 -3.13
N GLU A 489 -13.22 22.56 -2.12
CA GLU A 489 -14.14 23.69 -1.93
C GLU A 489 -14.10 24.67 -3.11
N LEU A 490 -12.90 24.98 -3.61
CA LEU A 490 -12.71 25.89 -4.74
C LEU A 490 -13.24 25.33 -6.05
N ASP A 491 -13.01 24.05 -6.31
CA ASP A 491 -13.29 23.44 -7.61
C ASP A 491 -14.74 22.94 -7.72
N TRP A 492 -15.40 22.54 -6.61
CA TRP A 492 -16.72 21.89 -6.66
C TRP A 492 -17.75 22.39 -5.66
N ALA A 493 -17.40 23.14 -4.60
CA ALA A 493 -18.37 23.53 -3.58
C ALA A 493 -18.79 25.01 -3.63
N ARG A 494 -18.24 25.80 -4.57
CA ARG A 494 -18.60 27.20 -4.81
C ARG A 494 -19.60 27.38 -5.93
#